data_28e23a273dcea4517bf76382b080c5c0
#
_entry.id   28e23a273dcea4517bf76382b080c5c0
#
_cell.length_a   1.000
_cell.length_b   1.000
_cell.length_c   1.000
_cell.angle_alpha   90.00
_cell.angle_beta   90.00
_cell.angle_gamma   90.00
#
_symmetry.space_group_name_H-M   'P 1'
#
loop_
_entity.id
_entity.type
_entity.pdbx_description
1 polymer ?
#
loop_
_entity_poly.entity_id
_entity_poly.type
_entity_poly.pdbx_seq_one_letter_code
_entity_poly.pdbx_strand_id
1 'polypeptide(L)'
;TAKVSDNEPDGSDMQPLIHTWNLSAMCDGGEVPFAVRLERLNEADAGVPMTKNIGFMNSFYGDADVCIFSPESRLGEQLFEIMDKLELVSDMKPYGDAYEILKRYSVSGRQIIDIFKVRAKNKPKTVSMHRLEQVYGYRSYAYMRRRWERYCKRLTRQQRAYANAGWEETLDLILDF
;
A
#
# COMPACT_ATOMS: atom_id res chain seq x y z
N THR A 1 -28.11 11.93 4.15
CA THR A 1 -28.02 12.93 3.08
C THR A 1 -26.55 13.13 2.74
N ALA A 2 -26.11 12.71 1.58
CA ALA A 2 -24.74 12.90 1.14
C ALA A 2 -24.61 14.30 0.51
N LYS A 3 -23.63 15.09 0.96
CA LYS A 3 -23.23 16.32 0.25
C LYS A 3 -22.05 15.95 -0.65
N VAL A 4 -22.28 16.04 -1.94
CA VAL A 4 -21.22 15.90 -2.95
C VAL A 4 -20.65 17.28 -3.22
N SER A 5 -19.37 17.48 -2.98
CA SER A 5 -18.66 18.65 -3.47
C SER A 5 -17.93 18.26 -4.75
N ASP A 6 -18.50 18.61 -5.89
CA ASP A 6 -17.86 18.43 -7.18
C ASP A 6 -16.80 19.52 -7.36
N ASN A 7 -15.54 19.13 -7.37
CA ASN A 7 -14.49 19.96 -7.96
C ASN A 7 -14.38 19.54 -9.42
N GLU A 8 -14.90 20.37 -10.34
CA GLU A 8 -14.70 20.16 -11.78
C GLU A 8 -13.19 20.23 -12.13
N PRO A 9 -12.69 19.29 -12.92
CA PRO A 9 -11.30 19.32 -13.37
C PRO A 9 -11.12 20.36 -14.47
N ASP A 10 -10.19 21.26 -14.28
CA ASP A 10 -9.64 22.11 -15.33
C ASP A 10 -8.92 21.25 -16.37
N GLY A 11 -9.24 21.46 -17.64
CA GLY A 11 -8.89 20.59 -18.76
C GLY A 11 -7.44 20.63 -19.20
N SER A 12 -6.53 20.10 -18.39
CA SER A 12 -5.16 19.83 -18.83
C SER A 12 -4.78 18.38 -18.55
N ASP A 13 -4.26 17.75 -19.58
CA ASP A 13 -3.86 16.35 -19.73
C ASP A 13 -3.35 15.59 -18.48
N MET A 14 -3.91 14.39 -18.29
CA MET A 14 -3.35 13.24 -17.57
C MET A 14 -3.10 13.34 -16.07
N GLN A 15 -3.83 14.10 -15.32
CA GLN A 15 -3.87 13.88 -13.87
C GLN A 15 -4.83 12.73 -13.53
N PRO A 16 -4.48 11.86 -12.57
CA PRO A 16 -5.41 10.83 -12.12
C PRO A 16 -6.69 11.50 -11.61
N LEU A 17 -7.83 11.12 -12.18
CA LEU A 17 -9.12 11.63 -11.75
C LEU A 17 -9.36 11.11 -10.33
N ILE A 18 -9.21 11.96 -9.33
CA ILE A 18 -9.41 11.61 -7.92
C ILE A 18 -10.71 12.27 -7.49
N HIS A 19 -11.69 11.45 -7.13
CA HIS A 19 -12.91 11.92 -6.48
C HIS A 19 -12.89 11.57 -5.01
N THR A 20 -13.09 12.55 -4.15
CA THR A 20 -13.22 12.32 -2.70
C THR A 20 -14.62 12.69 -2.27
N TRP A 21 -15.34 11.74 -1.71
CA TRP A 21 -16.64 11.98 -1.08
C TRP A 21 -16.49 11.97 0.43
N ASN A 22 -16.92 13.05 1.06
CA ASN A 22 -17.08 13.12 2.50
C ASN A 22 -18.51 12.68 2.84
N LEU A 23 -18.62 11.58 3.54
CA LEU A 23 -19.87 10.94 3.92
C LEU A 23 -19.99 10.92 5.44
N SER A 24 -21.21 10.80 5.93
CA SER A 24 -21.44 10.50 7.33
C SER A 24 -22.44 9.35 7.48
N ALA A 25 -22.20 8.50 8.44
CA ALA A 25 -23.11 7.44 8.85
C ALA A 25 -23.65 7.72 10.26
N MET A 26 -24.94 7.52 10.45
CA MET A 26 -25.55 7.54 11.79
C MET A 26 -25.39 6.16 12.43
N CYS A 27 -24.63 6.10 13.53
CA CYS A 27 -24.41 4.88 14.31
C CYS A 27 -24.75 5.14 15.77
N ASP A 28 -25.68 4.38 16.33
CA ASP A 28 -26.06 4.43 17.75
C ASP A 28 -26.30 5.84 18.32
N GLY A 29 -26.93 6.69 17.51
CA GLY A 29 -27.27 8.07 17.89
C GLY A 29 -26.14 9.09 17.73
N GLY A 30 -25.00 8.68 17.17
CA GLY A 30 -23.89 9.57 16.82
C GLY A 30 -23.62 9.59 15.31
N GLU A 31 -23.15 10.72 14.82
CA GLU A 31 -22.70 10.88 13.44
C GLU A 31 -21.21 10.53 13.34
N VAL A 32 -20.90 9.57 12.46
CA VAL A 32 -19.52 9.14 12.18
C VAL A 32 -19.13 9.64 10.78
N PRO A 33 -18.28 10.64 10.66
CA PRO A 33 -17.79 11.11 9.37
C PRO A 33 -16.75 10.12 8.82
N PHE A 34 -16.80 9.88 7.51
CA PHE A 34 -15.77 9.13 6.78
C PHE A 34 -15.62 9.67 5.36
N ALA A 35 -14.46 9.41 4.75
CA ALA A 35 -14.20 9.81 3.37
C ALA A 35 -14.03 8.57 2.49
N VAL A 36 -14.66 8.59 1.32
CA VAL A 36 -14.42 7.62 0.25
C VAL A 36 -13.67 8.33 -0.85
N ARG A 37 -12.46 7.85 -1.14
CA ARG A 37 -11.63 8.34 -2.23
C ARG A 37 -11.65 7.32 -3.36
N LEU A 38 -12.12 7.76 -4.53
CA LEU A 38 -12.01 7.00 -5.77
C LEU A 38 -10.90 7.58 -6.61
N GLU A 39 -10.05 6.71 -7.08
CA GLU A 39 -8.94 7.05 -7.97
C GLU A 39 -9.05 6.21 -9.23
N ARG A 40 -9.04 6.86 -10.40
CA ARG A 40 -8.96 6.15 -11.66
C ARG A 40 -7.55 5.60 -11.81
N LEU A 41 -7.42 4.30 -11.79
CA LEU A 41 -6.15 3.62 -12.05
C LEU A 41 -5.92 3.53 -13.56
N ASN A 42 -4.70 3.79 -14.00
CA ASN A 42 -4.27 3.41 -15.34
C ASN A 42 -4.21 1.88 -15.43
N GLU A 43 -4.36 1.31 -16.62
CA GLU A 43 -4.23 -0.14 -16.83
C GLU A 43 -2.90 -0.69 -16.28
N ALA A 44 -1.83 0.11 -16.33
CA ALA A 44 -0.53 -0.23 -15.77
C ALA A 44 -0.50 -0.29 -14.23
N ASP A 45 -1.41 0.42 -13.57
CA ASP A 45 -1.54 0.46 -12.11
C ASP A 45 -2.64 -0.47 -11.60
N ALA A 46 -3.49 -0.96 -12.50
CA ALA A 46 -4.50 -1.97 -12.20
C ALA A 46 -3.81 -3.31 -11.99
N GLY A 47 -3.39 -3.58 -10.76
CA GLY A 47 -2.90 -4.91 -10.37
C GLY A 47 -3.95 -5.99 -10.65
N VAL A 48 -3.61 -7.25 -10.44
CA VAL A 48 -4.55 -8.35 -10.57
C VAL A 48 -5.64 -8.23 -9.50
N PRO A 49 -6.89 -7.93 -9.85
CA PRO A 49 -7.97 -7.87 -8.87
C PRO A 49 -8.32 -9.28 -8.39
N MET A 50 -8.70 -9.38 -7.13
CA MET A 50 -9.29 -10.60 -6.59
C MET A 50 -10.60 -10.24 -5.88
N THR A 51 -11.58 -11.13 -5.95
CA THR A 51 -12.83 -10.98 -5.21
C THR A 51 -12.67 -11.56 -3.82
N LYS A 52 -13.06 -10.80 -2.81
CA LYS A 52 -13.09 -11.24 -1.43
C LYS A 52 -14.47 -11.01 -0.84
N ASN A 53 -15.04 -12.06 -0.28
CA ASN A 53 -16.27 -11.94 0.51
C ASN A 53 -15.95 -11.31 1.86
N ILE A 54 -16.67 -10.25 2.20
CA ILE A 54 -16.58 -9.58 3.50
C ILE A 54 -17.90 -9.81 4.23
N GLY A 55 -17.85 -10.66 5.26
CA GLY A 55 -18.96 -10.83 6.20
C GLY A 55 -19.06 -9.63 7.13
N PHE A 56 -20.25 -9.06 7.24
CA PHE A 56 -20.52 -8.03 8.22
C PHE A 56 -20.87 -8.67 9.56
N MET A 57 -20.37 -8.12 10.65
CA MET A 57 -20.66 -8.61 12.01
C MET A 57 -22.15 -8.54 12.36
N ASN A 58 -22.93 -7.75 11.63
CA ASN A 58 -24.36 -7.62 11.80
C ASN A 58 -25.08 -8.31 10.64
N SER A 59 -25.84 -9.36 10.94
CA SER A 59 -26.61 -10.16 10.00
C SER A 59 -27.66 -9.39 9.15
N PHE A 60 -27.96 -8.15 9.52
CA PHE A 60 -28.88 -7.29 8.77
C PHE A 60 -28.34 -6.83 7.41
N TYR A 61 -27.02 -6.80 7.24
CA TYR A 61 -26.39 -6.27 6.02
C TYR A 61 -25.92 -7.34 5.05
N GLY A 62 -25.95 -8.62 5.48
CA GLY A 62 -25.47 -9.74 4.66
C GLY A 62 -23.96 -9.66 4.39
N ASP A 63 -23.51 -10.51 3.49
CA ASP A 63 -22.12 -10.53 3.02
C ASP A 63 -22.01 -9.70 1.74
N ALA A 64 -20.86 -9.09 1.52
CA ALA A 64 -20.58 -8.37 0.28
C ALA A 64 -19.30 -8.91 -0.38
N ASP A 65 -19.40 -9.14 -1.69
CA ASP A 65 -18.22 -9.43 -2.51
C ASP A 65 -17.55 -8.13 -2.94
N VAL A 66 -16.30 -7.98 -2.54
CA VAL A 66 -15.50 -6.77 -2.83
C VAL A 66 -14.31 -7.14 -3.67
N CYS A 67 -14.10 -6.39 -4.76
CA CYS A 67 -12.87 -6.46 -5.53
C CYS A 67 -11.74 -5.77 -4.78
N ILE A 68 -10.66 -6.49 -4.51
CA ILE A 68 -9.45 -5.96 -3.88
C ILE A 68 -8.23 -6.31 -4.72
N PHE A 69 -7.15 -5.58 -4.53
CA PHE A 69 -5.88 -5.97 -5.13
C PHE A 69 -5.33 -7.24 -4.49
N SER A 70 -4.75 -8.12 -5.31
CA SER A 70 -4.08 -9.32 -4.81
C SER A 70 -2.90 -8.95 -3.89
N PRO A 71 -2.49 -9.85 -2.98
CA PRO A 71 -1.29 -9.66 -2.18
C PRO A 71 -0.05 -9.37 -3.02
N GLU A 72 0.09 -10.03 -4.18
CA GLU A 72 1.18 -9.82 -5.14
C GLU A 72 1.16 -8.41 -5.72
N SER A 73 -0.01 -7.92 -6.12
CA SER A 73 -0.16 -6.55 -6.64
C SER A 73 0.26 -5.53 -5.60
N ARG A 74 -0.23 -5.69 -4.38
CA ARG A 74 0.12 -4.80 -3.27
C ARG A 74 1.61 -4.86 -2.92
N LEU A 75 2.17 -6.08 -2.83
CA LEU A 75 3.60 -6.25 -2.53
C LEU A 75 4.46 -5.65 -3.64
N GLY A 76 4.13 -5.93 -4.90
CA GLY A 76 4.84 -5.37 -6.05
C GLY A 76 4.88 -3.83 -6.02
N GLU A 77 3.79 -3.18 -5.62
CA GLU A 77 3.73 -1.73 -5.43
C GLU A 77 4.69 -1.25 -4.34
N GLN A 78 4.65 -1.91 -3.17
CA GLN A 78 5.50 -1.51 -2.06
C GLN A 78 6.99 -1.68 -2.39
N LEU A 79 7.36 -2.82 -2.98
CA LEU A 79 8.74 -3.08 -3.39
C LEU A 79 9.20 -2.09 -4.47
N PHE A 80 8.34 -1.77 -5.44
CA PHE A 80 8.65 -0.77 -6.45
C PHE A 80 8.87 0.62 -5.83
N GLU A 81 8.02 1.03 -4.88
CA GLU A 81 8.17 2.30 -4.16
C GLU A 81 9.47 2.36 -3.35
N ILE A 82 9.84 1.27 -2.67
CA ILE A 82 11.12 1.16 -1.95
C ILE A 82 12.30 1.37 -2.91
N MET A 83 12.28 0.70 -4.06
CA MET A 83 13.36 0.81 -5.05
C MET A 83 13.36 2.17 -5.77
N ASP A 84 12.21 2.77 -6.00
CA ASP A 84 12.11 4.07 -6.68
C ASP A 84 12.59 5.22 -5.80
N LYS A 85 12.18 5.23 -4.55
CA LYS A 85 12.46 6.33 -3.62
C LYS A 85 13.69 6.11 -2.76
N LEU A 86 14.11 4.87 -2.57
CA LEU A 86 15.26 4.52 -1.73
C LEU A 86 15.11 5.11 -0.31
N GLU A 87 16.11 5.86 0.17
CA GLU A 87 16.08 6.56 1.46
C GLU A 87 15.10 7.74 1.52
N LEU A 88 14.61 8.19 0.35
CA LEU A 88 13.67 9.31 0.24
C LEU A 88 12.21 8.90 0.39
N VAL A 89 11.90 7.65 0.74
CA VAL A 89 10.52 7.28 1.10
C VAL A 89 9.98 8.27 2.14
N SER A 90 8.81 8.84 1.88
CA SER A 90 8.22 9.84 2.80
C SER A 90 7.86 9.24 4.16
N ASP A 91 7.43 7.98 4.17
CA ASP A 91 7.10 7.19 5.34
C ASP A 91 7.70 5.79 5.22
N MET A 92 7.82 5.06 6.34
CA MET A 92 8.27 3.66 6.36
C MET A 92 7.13 2.66 6.08
N LYS A 93 5.95 3.15 5.74
CA LYS A 93 4.78 2.33 5.43
C LYS A 93 5.04 1.27 4.34
N PRO A 94 5.74 1.56 3.22
CA PRO A 94 6.05 0.54 2.22
C PRO A 94 6.79 -0.67 2.79
N TYR A 95 7.74 -0.45 3.69
CA TYR A 95 8.45 -1.55 4.36
C TYR A 95 7.53 -2.33 5.32
N GLY A 96 6.66 -1.62 6.07
CA GLY A 96 5.70 -2.25 6.98
C GLY A 96 4.67 -3.10 6.24
N ASP A 97 4.10 -2.57 5.18
CA ASP A 97 3.11 -3.29 4.36
C ASP A 97 3.75 -4.50 3.65
N ALA A 98 4.96 -4.36 3.10
CA ALA A 98 5.69 -5.47 2.49
C ALA A 98 5.95 -6.60 3.50
N TYR A 99 6.45 -6.25 4.69
CA TYR A 99 6.67 -7.22 5.77
C TYR A 99 5.37 -7.95 6.16
N GLU A 100 4.28 -7.22 6.35
CA GLU A 100 2.98 -7.81 6.70
C GLU A 100 2.47 -8.78 5.63
N ILE A 101 2.59 -8.40 4.35
CA ILE A 101 2.16 -9.24 3.24
C ILE A 101 2.99 -10.53 3.19
N LEU A 102 4.32 -10.42 3.28
CA LEU A 102 5.23 -11.57 3.25
C LEU A 102 5.03 -12.52 4.44
N LYS A 103 4.65 -11.99 5.62
CA LYS A 103 4.35 -12.84 6.79
C LYS A 103 3.00 -13.55 6.70
N ARG A 104 2.02 -12.98 6.02
CA ARG A 104 0.63 -13.48 6.03
C ARG A 104 0.24 -14.28 4.80
N TYR A 105 0.89 -14.05 3.67
CA TYR A 105 0.49 -14.61 2.40
C TYR A 105 1.65 -15.36 1.74
N SER A 106 1.31 -16.47 1.10
CA SER A 106 2.20 -17.09 0.13
C SER A 106 2.05 -16.35 -1.19
N VAL A 107 3.08 -15.67 -1.61
CA VAL A 107 3.06 -14.79 -2.79
C VAL A 107 3.92 -15.34 -3.91
N SER A 108 3.51 -15.09 -5.15
CA SER A 108 4.20 -15.54 -6.36
C SER A 108 5.20 -14.49 -6.85
N GLY A 109 6.50 -14.80 -6.75
CA GLY A 109 7.56 -13.94 -7.27
C GLY A 109 7.42 -13.67 -8.78
N ARG A 110 6.88 -14.63 -9.55
CA ARG A 110 6.63 -14.45 -10.99
C ARG A 110 5.65 -13.31 -11.26
N GLN A 111 4.55 -13.25 -10.51
CA GLN A 111 3.55 -12.17 -10.66
C GLN A 111 4.14 -10.82 -10.28
N ILE A 112 5.00 -10.77 -9.27
CA ILE A 112 5.67 -9.52 -8.87
C ILE A 112 6.64 -9.04 -9.94
N ILE A 113 7.38 -9.94 -10.59
CA ILE A 113 8.24 -9.60 -11.73
C ILE A 113 7.41 -8.99 -12.87
N ASP A 114 6.23 -9.52 -13.16
CA ASP A 114 5.36 -8.99 -14.22
C ASP A 114 4.83 -7.60 -13.86
N ILE A 115 4.48 -7.35 -12.60
CA ILE A 115 4.14 -6.01 -12.09
C ILE A 115 5.32 -5.05 -12.26
N PHE A 116 6.52 -5.47 -11.90
CA PHE A 116 7.72 -4.66 -12.08
C PHE A 116 8.00 -4.31 -13.55
N LYS A 117 7.83 -5.28 -14.47
CA LYS A 117 7.98 -5.03 -15.92
C LYS A 117 7.02 -3.93 -16.41
N VAL A 118 5.77 -3.97 -15.95
CA VAL A 118 4.78 -2.96 -16.34
C VAL A 118 5.18 -1.59 -15.80
N ARG A 119 5.52 -1.48 -14.53
CA ARG A 119 5.92 -0.21 -13.91
C ARG A 119 7.25 0.32 -14.42
N ALA A 120 8.20 -0.56 -14.72
CA ALA A 120 9.50 -0.19 -15.25
C ALA A 120 9.43 0.43 -16.66
N LYS A 121 8.35 0.21 -17.44
CA LYS A 121 8.16 0.90 -18.73
C LYS A 121 8.23 2.43 -18.57
N ASN A 122 7.65 2.95 -17.48
CA ASN A 122 7.63 4.39 -17.20
C ASN A 122 8.85 4.87 -16.42
N LYS A 123 9.51 3.96 -15.68
CA LYS A 123 10.68 4.26 -14.82
C LYS A 123 11.73 3.15 -14.92
N PRO A 124 12.41 3.00 -16.07
CA PRO A 124 13.30 1.86 -16.31
C PRO A 124 14.51 1.81 -15.38
N LYS A 125 14.94 2.95 -14.84
CA LYS A 125 16.09 3.04 -13.93
C LYS A 125 15.76 2.57 -12.50
N THR A 126 14.49 2.42 -12.15
CA THR A 126 14.07 2.02 -10.80
C THR A 126 14.41 0.56 -10.52
N VAL A 127 14.22 -0.31 -11.51
CA VAL A 127 14.49 -1.75 -11.37
C VAL A 127 15.92 -2.03 -11.85
N SER A 128 16.88 -1.97 -10.93
CA SER A 128 18.29 -2.24 -11.20
C SER A 128 18.98 -2.92 -10.03
N MET A 129 19.99 -3.73 -10.31
CA MET A 129 20.82 -4.35 -9.26
C MET A 129 21.45 -3.32 -8.34
N HIS A 130 21.92 -2.20 -8.90
CA HIS A 130 22.49 -1.12 -8.11
C HIS A 130 21.53 -0.58 -7.04
N ARG A 131 20.24 -0.41 -7.37
CA ARG A 131 19.24 0.04 -6.40
C ARG A 131 18.94 -1.04 -5.34
N LEU A 132 18.93 -2.29 -5.74
CA LEU A 132 18.78 -3.40 -4.81
C LEU A 132 19.95 -3.45 -3.81
N GLU A 133 21.17 -3.28 -4.29
CA GLU A 133 22.37 -3.18 -3.44
C GLU A 133 22.31 -2.00 -2.47
N GLN A 134 21.78 -0.86 -2.90
CA GLN A 134 21.55 0.28 -2.02
C GLN A 134 20.54 -0.06 -0.91
N VAL A 135 19.43 -0.70 -1.25
CA VAL A 135 18.43 -1.15 -0.26
C VAL A 135 19.06 -2.15 0.73
N TYR A 136 19.87 -3.08 0.24
CA TYR A 136 20.61 -4.00 1.09
C TYR A 136 21.53 -3.26 2.08
N GLY A 137 22.21 -2.21 1.64
CA GLY A 137 23.05 -1.36 2.49
C GLY A 137 22.31 -0.69 3.64
N TYR A 138 20.98 -0.55 3.55
CA TYR A 138 20.17 0.05 4.62
C TYR A 138 20.03 -0.81 5.87
N ARG A 139 20.44 -2.07 5.81
CA ARG A 139 20.42 -2.98 6.95
C ARG A 139 21.18 -2.41 8.16
N SER A 140 22.36 -1.86 7.93
CA SER A 140 23.20 -1.24 8.96
C SER A 140 23.04 0.28 9.08
N TYR A 141 22.17 0.88 8.26
CA TYR A 141 22.05 2.33 8.20
C TYR A 141 21.21 2.89 9.34
N ALA A 142 21.88 3.49 10.31
CA ALA A 142 21.26 3.99 11.55
C ALA A 142 20.13 5.01 11.30
N TYR A 143 20.16 5.76 10.20
CA TYR A 143 19.09 6.67 9.82
C TYR A 143 17.78 5.92 9.51
N MET A 144 17.82 4.85 8.71
CA MET A 144 16.65 4.05 8.38
C MET A 144 16.10 3.31 9.61
N ARG A 145 16.97 2.77 10.45
CA ARG A 145 16.58 2.17 11.74
C ARG A 145 15.79 3.15 12.61
N ARG A 146 16.28 4.38 12.80
CA ARG A 146 15.58 5.41 13.59
C ARG A 146 14.25 5.82 12.96
N ARG A 147 14.14 5.83 11.63
CA ARG A 147 12.87 6.08 10.93
C ARG A 147 11.88 4.95 11.18
N TRP A 148 12.32 3.69 11.10
CA TRP A 148 11.52 2.52 11.40
C TRP A 148 10.96 2.56 12.81
N GLU A 149 11.81 2.79 13.81
CA GLU A 149 11.39 2.90 15.22
C GLU A 149 10.33 3.99 15.42
N ARG A 150 10.50 5.16 14.78
CA ARG A 150 9.50 6.24 14.84
C ARG A 150 8.19 5.85 14.16
N TYR A 151 8.26 5.16 13.06
CA TYR A 151 7.09 4.64 12.36
C TYR A 151 6.32 3.66 13.25
N CYS A 152 6.99 2.64 13.81
CA CYS A 152 6.38 1.66 14.69
C CYS A 152 5.71 2.28 15.93
N LYS A 153 6.30 3.34 16.51
CA LYS A 153 5.69 4.06 17.64
C LYS A 153 4.37 4.75 17.29
N ARG A 154 4.19 5.15 16.05
CA ARG A 154 2.96 5.84 15.58
C ARG A 154 1.82 4.88 15.21
N LEU A 155 2.13 3.60 15.04
CA LEU A 155 1.13 2.60 14.68
C LEU A 155 0.11 2.39 15.81
N THR A 156 -1.15 2.23 15.43
CA THR A 156 -2.21 1.87 16.35
C THR A 156 -1.99 0.46 16.91
N ARG A 157 -2.69 0.13 18.01
CA ARG A 157 -2.58 -1.19 18.65
C ARG A 157 -2.91 -2.35 17.66
N GLN A 158 -3.86 -2.14 16.76
CA GLN A 158 -4.24 -3.14 15.75
C GLN A 158 -3.17 -3.29 14.65
N GLN A 159 -2.46 -2.21 14.32
CA GLN A 159 -1.39 -2.20 13.32
C GLN A 159 -0.05 -2.70 13.87
N ARG A 160 0.08 -2.87 15.20
CA ARG A 160 1.32 -3.31 15.85
C ARG A 160 1.62 -4.80 15.70
N ALA A 161 0.83 -5.57 14.96
CA ALA A 161 1.12 -6.99 14.76
C ALA A 161 2.50 -7.23 14.12
N TYR A 162 2.99 -6.28 13.31
CA TYR A 162 4.33 -6.26 12.72
C TYR A 162 5.27 -5.22 13.35
N ALA A 163 4.78 -4.36 14.24
CA ALA A 163 5.59 -3.35 14.93
C ALA A 163 6.58 -3.92 15.93
N ASN A 164 6.48 -5.22 16.22
CA ASN A 164 7.46 -5.92 17.07
C ASN A 164 8.68 -6.41 16.28
N ALA A 165 8.63 -6.34 14.95
CA ALA A 165 9.78 -6.70 14.12
C ALA A 165 10.84 -5.59 14.17
N GLY A 166 12.09 -5.98 14.42
CA GLY A 166 13.23 -5.08 14.29
C GLY A 166 13.41 -4.63 12.83
N TRP A 167 14.13 -3.52 12.65
CA TRP A 167 14.45 -3.04 11.30
C TRP A 167 15.17 -4.09 10.45
N GLU A 168 16.16 -4.75 11.06
CA GLU A 168 16.96 -5.77 10.37
C GLU A 168 16.09 -6.96 9.95
N GLU A 169 15.24 -7.47 10.86
CA GLU A 169 14.31 -8.57 10.53
C GLU A 169 13.35 -8.20 9.39
N THR A 170 12.83 -6.97 9.43
CA THR A 170 11.92 -6.48 8.38
C THR A 170 12.61 -6.44 7.03
N LEU A 171 13.82 -5.90 6.99
CA LEU A 171 14.57 -5.75 5.75
C LEU A 171 15.07 -7.10 5.24
N ASP A 172 15.57 -7.99 6.12
CA ASP A 172 16.02 -9.34 5.75
C ASP A 172 14.88 -10.12 5.10
N LEU A 173 13.67 -10.09 5.67
CA LEU A 173 12.51 -10.76 5.07
C LEU A 173 12.17 -10.23 3.67
N ILE A 174 12.31 -8.91 3.45
CA ILE A 174 12.06 -8.29 2.14
C ILE A 174 13.14 -8.66 1.12
N LEU A 175 14.38 -8.78 1.56
CA LEU A 175 15.51 -9.08 0.69
C LEU A 175 15.65 -10.59 0.39
N ASP A 176 15.18 -11.46 1.27
CA ASP A 176 15.19 -12.92 1.09
C ASP A 176 14.09 -13.38 0.13
N PHE A 177 13.10 -12.53 -0.13
CA PHE A 177 12.03 -12.77 -1.10
C PHE A 177 12.50 -12.52 -2.55
#